data_c1a0522c88a37ede78b4e33d3dd557ad
#
_entry.id   c1a0522c88a37ede78b4e33d3dd557ad
#
_cell.length_a   1.000
_cell.length_b   1.000
_cell.length_c   1.000
_cell.angle_alpha   90.00
_cell.angle_beta   90.00
_cell.angle_gamma   90.00
#
_symmetry.space_group_name_H-M   'P 1'
#
loop_
_entity.id
_entity.type
_entity.pdbx_description
1 polymer ?
#
loop_
_entity_poly.entity_id
_entity_poly.type
_entity_poly.pdbx_seq_one_letter_code
_entity_poly.pdbx_strand_id
1 'polypeptide(L)'
;METIASIPPPFLESLRRAWPAYVVLACTLLLTVGAWRYALRTVRAGEQERFDRVVAVTHEAIDRRLDSYVQILLGVRALFAGSDEVERGEFRSFVAALSLEGRYEGIRGIGWAPRVPAARRAAHEAALRRGLPGYEIHPADRGADAFPIVFVEPAEGFDARAFGLDVASRAENRPALERARDSGQAAMSERLILLRTEGQRGFVIFVPVYHRGRVPSTVEERRRDLEGFVSASFRPDLMMGVLGPLAEPVPAELAAAATFT
;
A
#
# COMPACT_ATOMS: atom_id res chain seq x y z
N MET A 1 -83.93 18.07 50.39
CA MET A 1 -82.52 18.33 50.71
C MET A 1 -81.87 16.95 50.74
N GLU A 2 -81.36 16.49 49.56
CA GLU A 2 -80.70 15.18 49.45
C GLU A 2 -79.19 15.40 49.53
N THR A 3 -78.61 14.68 50.48
CA THR A 3 -77.17 14.68 50.71
C THR A 3 -76.50 13.76 49.69
N ILE A 4 -75.74 14.33 48.74
CA ILE A 4 -74.95 13.59 47.79
C ILE A 4 -73.76 13.03 48.52
N ALA A 5 -73.79 11.70 48.80
CA ALA A 5 -72.64 10.97 49.34
C ALA A 5 -71.53 10.89 48.24
N SER A 6 -70.42 11.51 48.49
CA SER A 6 -69.22 11.37 47.66
C SER A 6 -68.59 10.01 47.82
N ILE A 7 -68.65 9.17 46.82
CA ILE A 7 -67.97 7.89 46.73
C ILE A 7 -66.48 8.17 46.42
N PRO A 8 -65.52 7.81 47.29
CA PRO A 8 -64.12 7.94 46.96
C PRO A 8 -63.76 6.94 45.87
N PRO A 9 -62.94 7.32 44.86
CA PRO A 9 -62.58 6.43 43.76
C PRO A 9 -61.76 5.24 44.30
N PRO A 10 -62.19 3.99 44.05
CA PRO A 10 -61.55 2.79 44.56
C PRO A 10 -60.13 2.53 43.99
N PHE A 11 -59.72 3.41 43.07
CA PHE A 11 -58.46 3.30 42.35
C PHE A 11 -57.21 3.67 43.19
N LEU A 12 -57.31 4.62 44.10
CA LEU A 12 -56.18 5.08 44.91
C LEU A 12 -55.83 4.14 46.08
N GLU A 13 -56.80 3.39 46.64
CA GLU A 13 -56.57 2.43 47.69
C GLU A 13 -55.95 1.11 47.15
N SER A 14 -56.29 0.71 45.93
CA SER A 14 -55.71 -0.45 45.28
C SER A 14 -54.22 -0.19 44.91
N LEU A 15 -53.90 1.03 44.50
CA LEU A 15 -52.47 1.42 44.23
C LEU A 15 -51.65 1.40 45.51
N ARG A 16 -52.17 1.86 46.65
CA ARG A 16 -51.44 1.87 47.92
C ARG A 16 -51.22 0.44 48.46
N ARG A 17 -52.04 -0.54 48.12
CA ARG A 17 -51.91 -1.92 48.53
C ARG A 17 -51.00 -2.74 47.64
N ALA A 18 -50.82 -2.31 46.35
CA ALA A 18 -50.03 -2.99 45.36
C ALA A 18 -48.59 -2.38 45.18
N TRP A 19 -48.27 -1.27 45.92
CA TRP A 19 -46.97 -0.59 45.75
C TRP A 19 -45.76 -1.53 45.91
N PRO A 20 -45.72 -2.54 46.81
CA PRO A 20 -44.60 -3.44 46.92
C PRO A 20 -44.39 -4.27 45.64
N ALA A 21 -45.51 -4.66 44.98
CA ALA A 21 -45.44 -5.40 43.71
C ALA A 21 -44.85 -4.54 42.59
N TYR A 22 -45.18 -3.23 42.51
CA TYR A 22 -44.59 -2.30 41.52
C TYR A 22 -43.11 -2.06 41.82
N VAL A 23 -42.70 -1.99 43.08
CA VAL A 23 -41.26 -1.86 43.44
C VAL A 23 -40.49 -3.09 43.01
N VAL A 24 -40.98 -4.29 43.26
CA VAL A 24 -40.36 -5.54 42.82
C VAL A 24 -40.29 -5.61 41.31
N LEU A 25 -41.38 -5.24 40.62
CA LEU A 25 -41.38 -5.18 39.16
C LEU A 25 -40.36 -4.18 38.61
N ALA A 26 -40.27 -2.99 39.20
CA ALA A 26 -39.30 -1.97 38.80
C ALA A 26 -37.86 -2.44 39.05
N CYS A 27 -37.56 -3.05 40.18
CA CYS A 27 -36.26 -3.61 40.50
C CYS A 27 -35.85 -4.73 39.53
N THR A 28 -36.75 -5.66 39.23
CA THR A 28 -36.47 -6.75 38.28
C THR A 28 -36.28 -6.20 36.87
N LEU A 29 -37.05 -5.23 36.46
CA LEU A 29 -36.87 -4.58 35.14
C LEU A 29 -35.52 -3.86 35.07
N LEU A 30 -35.13 -3.10 36.10
CA LEU A 30 -33.83 -2.43 36.18
C LEU A 30 -32.66 -3.42 36.16
N LEU A 31 -32.77 -4.53 36.90
CA LEU A 31 -31.77 -5.61 36.89
C LEU A 31 -31.65 -6.25 35.50
N THR A 32 -32.79 -6.53 34.85
CA THR A 32 -32.83 -7.13 33.54
C THR A 32 -32.21 -6.19 32.50
N VAL A 33 -32.57 -4.88 32.51
CA VAL A 33 -31.98 -3.87 31.64
C VAL A 33 -30.50 -3.69 31.94
N GLY A 34 -30.10 -3.68 33.20
CA GLY A 34 -28.69 -3.61 33.61
C GLY A 34 -27.89 -4.80 33.11
N ALA A 35 -28.37 -6.02 33.30
CA ALA A 35 -27.73 -7.24 32.80
C ALA A 35 -27.64 -7.26 31.26
N TRP A 36 -28.72 -6.87 30.60
CA TRP A 36 -28.74 -6.73 29.14
C TRP A 36 -27.70 -5.73 28.64
N ARG A 37 -27.63 -4.53 29.23
CA ARG A 37 -26.61 -3.52 28.85
C ARG A 37 -25.19 -3.96 29.15
N TYR A 38 -24.99 -4.68 30.24
CA TYR A 38 -23.70 -5.28 30.61
C TYR A 38 -23.28 -6.33 29.57
N ALA A 39 -24.17 -7.26 29.22
CA ALA A 39 -23.93 -8.28 28.22
C ALA A 39 -23.62 -7.68 26.83
N LEU A 40 -24.37 -6.65 26.40
CA LEU A 40 -24.12 -5.95 25.16
C LEU A 40 -22.76 -5.23 25.15
N ARG A 41 -22.33 -4.67 26.29
CA ARG A 41 -21.03 -4.00 26.39
C ARG A 41 -19.88 -4.99 26.34
N THR A 42 -19.98 -6.12 27.02
CA THR A 42 -18.94 -7.15 27.03
C THR A 42 -18.78 -7.83 25.67
N VAL A 43 -19.88 -8.13 24.98
CA VAL A 43 -19.83 -8.67 23.61
C VAL A 43 -19.17 -7.68 22.64
N ARG A 44 -19.59 -6.42 22.65
CA ARG A 44 -19.01 -5.40 21.78
C ARG A 44 -17.53 -5.13 22.07
N ALA A 45 -17.13 -5.12 23.33
CA ALA A 45 -15.72 -4.95 23.69
C ALA A 45 -14.86 -6.11 23.18
N GLY A 46 -15.34 -7.35 23.28
CA GLY A 46 -14.62 -8.53 22.78
C GLY A 46 -14.49 -8.55 21.25
N GLU A 47 -15.53 -8.13 20.53
CA GLU A 47 -15.48 -8.01 19.06
C GLU A 47 -14.51 -6.90 18.61
N GLN A 48 -14.48 -5.78 19.31
CA GLN A 48 -13.58 -4.67 19.01
C GLN A 48 -12.12 -5.06 19.24
N GLU A 49 -11.80 -5.70 20.36
CA GLU A 49 -10.44 -6.20 20.64
C GLU A 49 -9.97 -7.25 19.61
N ARG A 50 -10.89 -8.11 19.17
CA ARG A 50 -10.59 -9.11 18.12
C ARG A 50 -10.32 -8.44 16.78
N PHE A 51 -11.15 -7.47 16.41
CA PHE A 51 -10.97 -6.68 15.17
C PHE A 51 -9.65 -5.90 15.20
N ASP A 52 -9.37 -5.17 16.28
CA ASP A 52 -8.14 -4.38 16.43
C ASP A 52 -6.90 -5.28 16.37
N ARG A 53 -6.97 -6.48 16.93
CA ARG A 53 -5.87 -7.46 16.85
C ARG A 53 -5.65 -7.96 15.43
N VAL A 54 -6.70 -8.30 14.69
CA VAL A 54 -6.61 -8.73 13.28
C VAL A 54 -6.01 -7.60 12.42
N VAL A 55 -6.49 -6.37 12.61
CA VAL A 55 -5.94 -5.20 11.92
C VAL A 55 -4.47 -5.00 12.23
N ALA A 56 -4.07 -5.07 13.51
CA ALA A 56 -2.68 -4.90 13.92
C ALA A 56 -1.75 -5.97 13.31
N VAL A 57 -2.16 -7.24 13.35
CA VAL A 57 -1.39 -8.36 12.77
C VAL A 57 -1.27 -8.21 11.26
N THR A 58 -2.35 -7.77 10.60
CA THR A 58 -2.33 -7.56 9.14
C THR A 58 -1.42 -6.39 8.77
N HIS A 59 -1.46 -5.28 9.50
CA HIS A 59 -0.55 -4.15 9.31
C HIS A 59 0.91 -4.57 9.46
N GLU A 60 1.24 -5.25 10.54
CA GLU A 60 2.61 -5.73 10.79
C GLU A 60 3.10 -6.70 9.70
N ALA A 61 2.22 -7.55 9.17
CA ALA A 61 2.55 -8.47 8.09
C ALA A 61 2.80 -7.72 6.76
N ILE A 62 2.03 -6.66 6.46
CA ILE A 62 2.22 -5.81 5.30
C ILE A 62 3.55 -5.03 5.42
N ASP A 63 3.80 -4.42 6.56
CA ASP A 63 5.01 -3.64 6.80
C ASP A 63 6.26 -4.51 6.64
N ARG A 64 6.31 -5.68 7.28
CA ARG A 64 7.42 -6.63 7.13
C ARG A 64 7.64 -7.06 5.68
N ARG A 65 6.55 -7.20 4.91
CA ARG A 65 6.66 -7.59 3.51
C ARG A 65 7.19 -6.45 2.64
N LEU A 66 6.71 -5.22 2.87
CA LEU A 66 7.24 -4.03 2.20
C LEU A 66 8.72 -3.82 2.52
N ASP A 67 9.13 -3.99 3.77
CA ASP A 67 10.53 -3.94 4.18
C ASP A 67 11.37 -4.96 3.42
N SER A 68 10.89 -6.19 3.27
CA SER A 68 11.58 -7.23 2.50
C SER A 68 11.76 -6.84 1.04
N TYR A 69 10.77 -6.19 0.43
CA TYR A 69 10.86 -5.70 -0.95
C TYR A 69 11.85 -4.54 -1.08
N VAL A 70 11.86 -3.64 -0.10
CA VAL A 70 12.85 -2.54 -0.05
C VAL A 70 14.26 -3.12 0.08
N GLN A 71 14.48 -4.14 0.93
CA GLN A 71 15.80 -4.78 1.07
C GLN A 71 16.30 -5.39 -0.24
N ILE A 72 15.44 -6.00 -1.04
CA ILE A 72 15.82 -6.49 -2.37
C ILE A 72 16.27 -5.34 -3.26
N LEU A 73 15.50 -4.25 -3.31
CA LEU A 73 15.85 -3.08 -4.12
C LEU A 73 17.15 -2.41 -3.67
N LEU A 74 17.42 -2.42 -2.36
CA LEU A 74 18.71 -1.98 -1.82
C LEU A 74 19.86 -2.90 -2.26
N GLY A 75 19.62 -4.21 -2.38
CA GLY A 75 20.57 -5.15 -2.97
C GLY A 75 20.85 -4.84 -4.45
N VAL A 76 19.81 -4.55 -5.23
CA VAL A 76 19.96 -4.13 -6.63
C VAL A 76 20.69 -2.79 -6.73
N ARG A 77 20.39 -1.84 -5.83
CA ARG A 77 21.14 -0.57 -5.76
C ARG A 77 22.63 -0.82 -5.52
N ALA A 78 22.97 -1.80 -4.67
CA ALA A 78 24.36 -2.13 -4.38
C ALA A 78 25.11 -2.67 -5.61
N LEU A 79 24.44 -3.36 -6.55
CA LEU A 79 25.02 -3.76 -7.83
C LEU A 79 25.50 -2.52 -8.61
N PHE A 80 24.66 -1.49 -8.73
CA PHE A 80 25.04 -0.24 -9.41
C PHE A 80 26.09 0.56 -8.65
N ALA A 81 26.13 0.43 -7.32
CA ALA A 81 27.12 1.10 -6.49
C ALA A 81 28.52 0.47 -6.56
N GLY A 82 28.58 -0.82 -6.88
CA GLY A 82 29.83 -1.60 -6.94
C GLY A 82 30.41 -1.74 -8.34
N SER A 83 29.70 -1.31 -9.39
CA SER A 83 30.09 -1.45 -10.78
C SER A 83 30.16 -0.08 -11.45
N ASP A 84 31.22 0.17 -12.24
CA ASP A 84 31.31 1.41 -13.03
C ASP A 84 30.28 1.43 -14.16
N GLU A 85 29.94 0.28 -14.72
CA GLU A 85 28.90 0.09 -15.73
C GLU A 85 28.23 -1.28 -15.50
N VAL A 86 26.91 -1.29 -15.41
CA VAL A 86 26.12 -2.51 -15.28
C VAL A 86 25.54 -2.87 -16.64
N GLU A 87 25.94 -4.01 -17.17
CA GLU A 87 25.43 -4.52 -18.44
C GLU A 87 24.06 -5.19 -18.25
N ARG A 88 23.26 -5.25 -19.32
CA ARG A 88 21.94 -5.93 -19.31
C ARG A 88 22.03 -7.40 -18.87
N GLY A 89 23.07 -8.12 -19.33
CA GLY A 89 23.31 -9.51 -18.97
C GLY A 89 23.58 -9.71 -17.48
N GLU A 90 24.40 -8.83 -16.91
CA GLU A 90 24.70 -8.81 -15.49
C GLU A 90 23.47 -8.50 -14.65
N PHE A 91 22.71 -7.46 -15.03
CA PHE A 91 21.44 -7.10 -14.37
C PHE A 91 20.45 -8.26 -14.39
N ARG A 92 20.25 -8.91 -15.57
CA ARG A 92 19.38 -10.08 -15.71
C ARG A 92 19.82 -11.23 -14.80
N SER A 93 21.12 -11.57 -14.80
CA SER A 93 21.66 -12.66 -13.98
C SER A 93 21.49 -12.38 -12.49
N PHE A 94 21.70 -11.11 -12.08
CA PHE A 94 21.50 -10.70 -10.70
C PHE A 94 20.02 -10.83 -10.29
N VAL A 95 19.08 -10.31 -11.09
CA VAL A 95 17.65 -10.39 -10.77
C VAL A 95 17.16 -11.84 -10.79
N ALA A 96 17.63 -12.66 -11.72
CA ALA A 96 17.31 -14.10 -11.76
C ALA A 96 17.76 -14.82 -10.49
N ALA A 97 18.96 -14.49 -9.96
CA ALA A 97 19.47 -15.05 -8.71
C ALA A 97 18.63 -14.70 -7.47
N LEU A 98 17.85 -13.61 -7.50
CA LEU A 98 16.93 -13.24 -6.43
C LEU A 98 15.74 -14.20 -6.31
N SER A 99 15.45 -15.02 -7.34
CA SER A 99 14.34 -16.00 -7.35
C SER A 99 13.00 -15.36 -6.96
N LEU A 100 12.59 -14.32 -7.70
CA LEU A 100 11.42 -13.51 -7.37
C LEU A 100 10.13 -14.34 -7.32
N GLU A 101 10.01 -15.35 -8.19
CA GLU A 101 8.85 -16.26 -8.24
C GLU A 101 8.82 -17.18 -7.01
N GLY A 102 7.66 -17.25 -6.37
CA GLY A 102 7.43 -18.08 -5.19
C GLY A 102 7.96 -17.51 -3.87
N ARG A 103 8.98 -16.65 -3.91
CA ARG A 103 9.56 -16.05 -2.70
C ARG A 103 9.07 -14.63 -2.44
N TYR A 104 8.85 -13.87 -3.50
CA TYR A 104 8.46 -12.45 -3.43
C TYR A 104 7.22 -12.19 -4.30
N GLU A 105 6.15 -12.94 -4.01
CA GLU A 105 4.87 -12.78 -4.69
C GLU A 105 4.37 -11.34 -4.59
N GLY A 106 3.94 -10.80 -5.71
CA GLY A 106 3.55 -9.40 -5.85
C GLY A 106 4.56 -8.56 -6.61
N ILE A 107 5.87 -8.86 -6.58
CA ILE A 107 6.86 -8.21 -7.47
C ILE A 107 6.61 -8.70 -8.89
N ARG A 108 6.41 -7.77 -9.80
CA ARG A 108 6.15 -8.07 -11.23
C ARG A 108 7.37 -7.83 -12.11
N GLY A 109 8.32 -7.09 -11.63
CA GLY A 109 9.60 -6.86 -12.25
C GLY A 109 10.38 -5.78 -11.54
N ILE A 110 11.70 -5.87 -11.68
CA ILE A 110 12.67 -4.90 -11.18
C ILE A 110 13.27 -4.20 -12.38
N GLY A 111 13.36 -2.87 -12.32
CA GLY A 111 13.87 -2.05 -13.41
C GLY A 111 14.93 -1.06 -12.97
N TRP A 112 15.68 -0.57 -13.96
CA TRP A 112 16.62 0.51 -13.82
C TRP A 112 16.26 1.65 -14.77
N ALA A 113 16.23 2.87 -14.26
CA ALA A 113 15.96 4.10 -14.99
C ALA A 113 17.07 5.12 -14.68
N PRO A 114 18.10 5.24 -15.55
CA PRO A 114 19.18 6.23 -15.38
C PRO A 114 18.67 7.65 -15.55
N ARG A 115 19.36 8.60 -14.93
CA ARG A 115 19.16 10.02 -15.18
C ARG A 115 19.80 10.38 -16.52
N VAL A 116 19.00 10.84 -17.46
CA VAL A 116 19.45 11.28 -18.78
C VAL A 116 19.21 12.78 -18.91
N PRO A 117 20.26 13.61 -18.80
CA PRO A 117 20.15 15.04 -19.06
C PRO A 117 19.64 15.33 -20.47
N ALA A 118 18.82 16.35 -20.62
CA ALA A 118 18.22 16.73 -21.92
C ALA A 118 19.28 16.82 -23.05
N ALA A 119 20.45 17.41 -22.76
CA ALA A 119 21.54 17.54 -23.69
C ALA A 119 22.18 16.21 -24.16
N ARG A 120 22.00 15.13 -23.39
CA ARG A 120 22.57 13.79 -23.68
C ARG A 120 21.55 12.83 -24.28
N ARG A 121 20.28 13.22 -24.41
CA ARG A 121 19.19 12.37 -24.86
C ARG A 121 19.47 11.64 -26.18
N ALA A 122 19.80 12.39 -27.23
CA ALA A 122 20.06 11.81 -28.53
C ALA A 122 21.25 10.83 -28.55
N ALA A 123 22.30 11.13 -27.81
CA ALA A 123 23.46 10.24 -27.67
C ALA A 123 23.10 8.95 -26.90
N HIS A 124 22.30 9.07 -25.83
CA HIS A 124 21.81 7.94 -25.05
C HIS A 124 20.94 7.01 -25.92
N GLU A 125 19.99 7.56 -26.67
CA GLU A 125 19.14 6.76 -27.56
C GLU A 125 19.95 6.04 -28.62
N ALA A 126 20.91 6.75 -29.27
CA ALA A 126 21.79 6.16 -30.28
C ALA A 126 22.63 5.00 -29.71
N ALA A 127 23.11 5.14 -28.48
CA ALA A 127 23.84 4.06 -27.79
C ALA A 127 22.98 2.84 -27.56
N LEU A 128 21.75 3.02 -27.04
CA LEU A 128 20.87 1.90 -26.70
C LEU A 128 20.23 1.23 -27.91
N ARG A 129 20.00 1.93 -29.01
CA ARG A 129 19.47 1.33 -30.27
C ARG A 129 20.34 0.23 -30.84
N ARG A 130 21.64 0.17 -30.49
CA ARG A 130 22.53 -0.93 -30.89
C ARG A 130 22.11 -2.28 -30.30
N GLY A 131 21.57 -2.28 -29.10
CA GLY A 131 21.11 -3.49 -28.39
C GLY A 131 19.57 -3.62 -28.27
N LEU A 132 18.85 -2.52 -28.51
CA LEU A 132 17.39 -2.42 -28.43
C LEU A 132 16.88 -1.66 -29.67
N PRO A 133 16.67 -2.34 -30.79
CA PRO A 133 16.14 -1.70 -31.99
C PRO A 133 14.81 -0.99 -31.69
N GLY A 134 14.68 0.28 -32.11
CA GLY A 134 13.49 1.09 -31.86
C GLY A 134 13.45 1.77 -30.50
N TYR A 135 14.51 1.66 -29.68
CA TYR A 135 14.56 2.39 -28.41
C TYR A 135 14.48 3.90 -28.61
N GLU A 136 13.54 4.52 -27.93
CA GLU A 136 13.30 5.97 -27.92
C GLU A 136 12.77 6.36 -26.54
N ILE A 137 13.25 7.49 -26.01
CA ILE A 137 12.71 8.02 -24.75
C ILE A 137 11.35 8.65 -25.04
N HIS A 138 10.33 8.23 -24.33
CA HIS A 138 8.97 8.73 -24.49
C HIS A 138 8.27 9.02 -23.14
N PRO A 139 7.32 9.97 -23.11
CA PRO A 139 6.93 10.86 -24.18
C PRO A 139 8.09 11.76 -24.64
N ALA A 140 7.97 12.26 -25.87
CA ALA A 140 8.96 13.16 -26.46
C ALA A 140 9.17 14.41 -25.58
N ASP A 141 10.31 15.03 -25.74
CA ASP A 141 11.00 16.00 -24.93
C ASP A 141 10.14 16.98 -24.09
N ARG A 142 10.52 17.11 -22.83
CA ARG A 142 9.96 18.10 -21.88
C ARG A 142 10.97 19.18 -21.47
N GLY A 143 12.16 19.22 -22.12
CA GLY A 143 13.22 20.15 -21.77
C GLY A 143 13.89 19.92 -20.42
N ALA A 144 13.56 18.81 -19.74
CA ALA A 144 14.11 18.44 -18.42
C ALA A 144 14.86 17.10 -18.51
N ASP A 145 15.58 16.77 -17.43
CA ASP A 145 16.18 15.45 -17.30
C ASP A 145 15.08 14.36 -17.32
N ALA A 146 15.35 13.29 -18.05
CA ALA A 146 14.47 12.11 -18.13
C ALA A 146 15.04 10.94 -17.33
N PHE A 147 14.15 10.03 -16.91
CA PHE A 147 14.49 8.77 -16.25
C PHE A 147 13.89 7.60 -17.03
N PRO A 148 14.44 7.29 -18.23
CA PRO A 148 13.89 6.25 -19.08
C PRO A 148 14.21 4.86 -18.54
N ILE A 149 13.27 3.94 -18.62
CA ILE A 149 13.50 2.53 -18.31
C ILE A 149 14.44 1.94 -19.36
N VAL A 150 15.62 1.47 -18.93
CA VAL A 150 16.60 0.80 -19.81
C VAL A 150 16.69 -0.69 -19.52
N PHE A 151 16.48 -1.10 -18.28
CA PHE A 151 16.40 -2.50 -17.88
C PHE A 151 15.09 -2.77 -17.16
N VAL A 152 14.51 -3.93 -17.40
CA VAL A 152 13.41 -4.51 -16.61
C VAL A 152 13.52 -6.03 -16.68
N GLU A 153 13.52 -6.68 -15.53
CA GLU A 153 13.59 -8.14 -15.43
C GLU A 153 12.60 -8.66 -14.35
N PRO A 154 11.95 -9.80 -14.59
CA PRO A 154 11.92 -10.54 -15.86
C PRO A 154 11.24 -9.71 -16.95
N ALA A 155 11.82 -9.72 -18.15
CA ALA A 155 11.31 -8.92 -19.28
C ALA A 155 10.00 -9.48 -19.83
N GLU A 156 9.74 -10.76 -19.61
CA GLU A 156 8.56 -11.48 -20.07
C GLU A 156 7.27 -10.86 -19.50
N GLY A 157 6.32 -10.57 -20.39
CA GLY A 157 5.03 -9.98 -20.05
C GLY A 157 5.07 -8.48 -19.81
N PHE A 158 6.20 -7.80 -19.99
CA PHE A 158 6.23 -6.34 -20.12
C PHE A 158 5.94 -5.93 -21.57
N ASP A 159 5.20 -4.84 -21.74
CA ASP A 159 5.02 -4.20 -23.03
C ASP A 159 6.37 -3.65 -23.53
N ALA A 160 6.69 -3.84 -24.81
CA ALA A 160 7.90 -3.25 -25.40
C ALA A 160 7.99 -1.74 -25.19
N ARG A 161 6.84 -1.06 -25.07
CA ARG A 161 6.74 0.35 -24.72
C ARG A 161 7.20 0.69 -23.28
N ALA A 162 7.48 -0.30 -22.44
CA ALA A 162 8.10 -0.03 -21.15
C ALA A 162 9.53 0.50 -21.31
N PHE A 163 10.25 -0.01 -22.31
CA PHE A 163 11.60 0.47 -22.60
C PHE A 163 11.55 1.88 -23.21
N GLY A 164 12.35 2.79 -22.63
CA GLY A 164 12.36 4.20 -23.01
C GLY A 164 11.28 5.06 -22.34
N LEU A 165 10.31 4.46 -21.63
CA LEU A 165 9.36 5.27 -20.86
C LEU A 165 10.09 6.07 -19.80
N ASP A 166 10.00 7.39 -19.86
CA ASP A 166 10.40 8.27 -18.78
C ASP A 166 9.45 8.10 -17.59
N VAL A 167 9.92 7.46 -16.51
CA VAL A 167 9.08 7.21 -15.33
C VAL A 167 8.62 8.50 -14.64
N ALA A 168 9.36 9.62 -14.81
CA ALA A 168 8.95 10.92 -14.29
C ALA A 168 7.86 11.59 -15.14
N SER A 169 7.58 11.07 -16.33
CA SER A 169 6.48 11.56 -17.17
C SER A 169 5.10 11.26 -16.57
N ARG A 170 5.00 10.23 -15.74
CA ARG A 170 3.75 9.82 -15.09
C ARG A 170 3.52 10.62 -13.82
N ALA A 171 2.35 11.27 -13.73
CA ALA A 171 2.01 12.12 -12.60
C ALA A 171 2.05 11.34 -11.26
N GLU A 172 1.63 10.07 -11.29
CA GLU A 172 1.55 9.19 -10.12
C GLU A 172 2.94 8.83 -9.55
N ASN A 173 3.98 8.88 -10.38
CA ASN A 173 5.35 8.55 -9.97
C ASN A 173 6.09 9.76 -9.40
N ARG A 174 5.80 10.96 -9.90
CA ARG A 174 6.59 12.16 -9.61
C ARG A 174 6.80 12.44 -8.12
N PRO A 175 5.75 12.42 -7.27
CA PRO A 175 5.94 12.66 -5.85
C PRO A 175 6.85 11.62 -5.18
N ALA A 176 6.80 10.36 -5.65
CA ALA A 176 7.65 9.30 -5.11
C ALA A 176 9.12 9.48 -5.53
N LEU A 177 9.37 9.81 -6.80
CA LEU A 177 10.71 10.07 -7.31
C LEU A 177 11.37 11.25 -6.57
N GLU A 178 10.62 12.33 -6.33
CA GLU A 178 11.10 13.49 -5.57
C GLU A 178 11.41 13.14 -4.12
N ARG A 179 10.49 12.42 -3.44
CA ARG A 179 10.72 11.96 -2.07
C ARG A 179 11.92 11.02 -1.98
N ALA A 180 12.03 10.04 -2.89
CA ALA A 180 13.14 9.11 -2.91
C ALA A 180 14.46 9.84 -3.09
N ARG A 181 14.56 10.71 -4.10
CA ARG A 181 15.74 11.53 -4.37
C ARG A 181 16.14 12.37 -3.18
N ASP A 182 15.19 13.10 -2.58
CA ASP A 182 15.49 14.10 -1.56
C ASP A 182 15.71 13.49 -0.17
N SER A 183 15.10 12.33 0.14
CA SER A 183 15.32 11.61 1.40
C SER A 183 16.50 10.63 1.35
N GLY A 184 16.85 10.11 0.18
CA GLY A 184 17.79 9.00 0.01
C GLY A 184 17.20 7.63 0.37
N GLN A 185 15.90 7.57 0.66
CA GLN A 185 15.16 6.38 1.05
C GLN A 185 14.26 5.87 -0.08
N ALA A 186 13.76 4.64 0.07
CA ALA A 186 12.74 4.12 -0.81
C ALA A 186 11.45 4.94 -0.71
N ALA A 187 10.77 5.15 -1.83
CA ALA A 187 9.46 5.80 -1.86
C ALA A 187 8.51 5.10 -2.85
N MET A 188 7.25 5.00 -2.45
CA MET A 188 6.21 4.35 -3.23
C MET A 188 5.37 5.37 -4.00
N SER A 189 5.08 5.06 -5.27
CA SER A 189 4.18 5.85 -6.12
C SER A 189 2.74 5.80 -5.62
N GLU A 190 1.91 6.68 -6.17
CA GLU A 190 0.47 6.48 -6.12
C GLU A 190 0.07 5.25 -6.95
N ARG A 191 -1.19 4.83 -6.80
CA ARG A 191 -1.73 3.72 -7.57
C ARG A 191 -1.83 4.09 -9.05
N LEU A 192 -1.25 3.24 -9.90
CA LEU A 192 -1.18 3.46 -11.35
C LEU A 192 -1.52 2.19 -12.13
N ILE A 193 -1.70 2.30 -13.43
CA ILE A 193 -1.81 1.17 -14.34
C ILE A 193 -0.39 0.74 -14.72
N LEU A 194 -0.03 -0.51 -14.41
CA LEU A 194 1.28 -1.07 -14.72
C LEU A 194 1.42 -1.31 -16.24
N LEU A 195 2.64 -1.16 -16.74
CA LEU A 195 2.99 -1.39 -18.14
C LEU A 195 3.16 -2.89 -18.43
N ARG A 196 2.07 -3.61 -18.26
CA ARG A 196 1.98 -5.02 -18.62
C ARG A 196 0.77 -5.24 -19.52
N THR A 197 0.80 -6.34 -20.25
CA THR A 197 -0.17 -6.67 -21.31
C THR A 197 -1.64 -6.60 -20.89
N GLU A 198 -1.94 -6.62 -19.58
CA GLU A 198 -3.30 -6.70 -19.06
C GLU A 198 -3.80 -5.42 -18.37
N GLY A 199 -3.06 -4.30 -18.41
CA GLY A 199 -3.50 -3.03 -17.82
C GLY A 199 -3.81 -3.09 -16.32
N GLN A 200 -3.11 -3.91 -15.58
CA GLN A 200 -3.36 -4.17 -14.16
C GLN A 200 -2.97 -2.98 -13.29
N ARG A 201 -3.78 -2.73 -12.26
CA ARG A 201 -3.48 -1.68 -11.28
C ARG A 201 -2.40 -2.15 -10.30
N GLY A 202 -1.51 -1.24 -9.96
CA GLY A 202 -0.43 -1.50 -9.03
C GLY A 202 0.23 -0.23 -8.53
N PHE A 203 1.40 -0.37 -7.96
CA PHE A 203 2.26 0.72 -7.54
C PHE A 203 3.73 0.37 -7.84
N VAL A 204 4.58 1.36 -7.80
CA VAL A 204 6.02 1.21 -8.01
C VAL A 204 6.76 1.75 -6.80
N ILE A 205 7.75 1.00 -6.31
CA ILE A 205 8.69 1.49 -5.31
C ILE A 205 9.96 1.93 -6.04
N PHE A 206 10.45 3.13 -5.75
CA PHE A 206 11.67 3.70 -6.29
C PHE A 206 12.73 3.81 -5.20
N VAL A 207 13.94 3.38 -5.53
CA VAL A 207 15.13 3.52 -4.68
C VAL A 207 16.15 4.35 -5.46
N PRO A 208 16.61 5.49 -4.92
CA PRO A 208 17.56 6.35 -5.62
C PRO A 208 18.97 5.73 -5.61
N VAL A 209 19.66 5.84 -6.73
CA VAL A 209 21.07 5.49 -6.88
C VAL A 209 21.87 6.78 -7.05
N TYR A 210 22.92 6.92 -6.25
CA TYR A 210 23.80 8.09 -6.30
C TYR A 210 25.21 7.70 -6.71
N HIS A 211 25.91 8.66 -7.26
CA HIS A 211 27.28 8.48 -7.69
C HIS A 211 28.14 7.84 -6.59
N ARG A 212 28.92 6.82 -6.97
CA ARG A 212 29.75 6.02 -6.06
C ARG A 212 28.99 5.32 -4.92
N GLY A 213 27.70 5.08 -5.08
CA GLY A 213 26.88 4.29 -4.18
C GLY A 213 26.63 4.87 -2.77
N ARG A 214 27.15 6.04 -2.46
CA ARG A 214 26.98 6.70 -1.16
C ARG A 214 25.76 7.62 -1.21
N VAL A 215 24.91 7.54 -0.21
CA VAL A 215 23.81 8.50 -0.04
C VAL A 215 24.43 9.82 0.47
N PRO A 216 24.36 10.91 -0.30
CA PRO A 216 24.92 12.19 0.11
C PRO A 216 24.17 12.78 1.31
N SER A 217 24.85 13.63 2.10
CA SER A 217 24.35 14.12 3.38
C SER A 217 23.25 15.18 3.21
N THR A 218 23.39 16.06 2.23
CA THR A 218 22.44 17.16 1.98
C THR A 218 21.50 16.87 0.81
N VAL A 219 20.36 17.54 0.79
CA VAL A 219 19.39 17.42 -0.30
C VAL A 219 19.99 17.93 -1.62
N GLU A 220 20.75 19.00 -1.58
CA GLU A 220 21.40 19.60 -2.74
C GLU A 220 22.41 18.65 -3.36
N GLU A 221 23.22 17.98 -2.54
CA GLU A 221 24.13 16.93 -2.99
C GLU A 221 23.37 15.75 -3.59
N ARG A 222 22.30 15.28 -2.95
CA ARG A 222 21.45 14.21 -3.48
C ARG A 222 20.85 14.54 -4.83
N ARG A 223 20.37 15.75 -5.03
CA ARG A 223 19.86 16.22 -6.34
C ARG A 223 20.92 16.28 -7.41
N ARG A 224 22.14 16.69 -7.06
CA ARG A 224 23.28 16.79 -7.97
C ARG A 224 23.79 15.40 -8.36
N ASP A 225 23.99 14.54 -7.38
CA ASP A 225 24.72 13.28 -7.51
C ASP A 225 23.80 12.08 -7.84
N LEU A 226 22.51 12.33 -8.10
CA LEU A 226 21.55 11.31 -8.52
C LEU A 226 21.93 10.75 -9.89
N GLU A 227 22.16 9.44 -9.98
CA GLU A 227 22.42 8.72 -11.22
C GLU A 227 21.16 8.10 -11.84
N GLY A 228 20.16 7.80 -11.03
CA GLY A 228 18.91 7.20 -11.47
C GLY A 228 18.14 6.53 -10.36
N PHE A 229 17.20 5.66 -10.77
CA PHE A 229 16.35 4.93 -9.85
C PHE A 229 16.31 3.43 -10.19
N VAL A 230 16.57 2.60 -9.19
CA VAL A 230 16.11 1.22 -9.19
C VAL A 230 14.64 1.22 -8.81
N SER A 231 13.83 0.43 -9.49
CA SER A 231 12.40 0.36 -9.23
C SER A 231 11.88 -1.06 -9.25
N ALA A 232 10.83 -1.33 -8.50
CA ALA A 232 10.05 -2.54 -8.65
C ALA A 232 8.56 -2.22 -8.76
N SER A 233 7.88 -2.92 -9.66
CA SER A 233 6.44 -2.82 -9.85
C SER A 233 5.73 -3.95 -9.08
N PHE A 234 4.62 -3.60 -8.42
CA PHE A 234 3.89 -4.46 -7.51
C PHE A 234 2.42 -4.54 -7.84
N ARG A 235 1.85 -5.72 -7.61
CA ARG A 235 0.41 -5.98 -7.63
C ARG A 235 -0.11 -6.19 -6.22
N PRO A 236 -0.99 -5.29 -5.72
CA PRO A 236 -1.54 -5.39 -4.36
C PRO A 236 -2.36 -6.66 -4.13
N ASP A 237 -3.12 -7.11 -5.13
CA ASP A 237 -3.95 -8.31 -5.05
C ASP A 237 -3.12 -9.59 -4.80
N LEU A 238 -1.97 -9.72 -5.44
CA LEU A 238 -1.05 -10.84 -5.19
C LEU A 238 -0.36 -10.73 -3.83
N MET A 239 -0.06 -9.50 -3.39
CA MET A 239 0.50 -9.25 -2.07
C MET A 239 -0.51 -9.61 -0.96
N MET A 240 -1.79 -9.30 -1.16
CA MET A 240 -2.87 -9.60 -0.21
C MET A 240 -3.29 -11.07 -0.25
N GLY A 241 -3.20 -11.75 -1.38
CA GLY A 241 -3.55 -13.17 -1.52
C GLY A 241 -2.74 -14.09 -0.61
N VAL A 242 -1.50 -13.73 -0.31
CA VAL A 242 -0.65 -14.48 0.64
C VAL A 242 -1.02 -14.20 2.11
N LEU A 243 -1.70 -13.08 2.37
CA LEU A 243 -2.24 -12.77 3.71
C LEU A 243 -3.59 -13.45 3.97
N GLY A 244 -4.23 -13.97 2.92
CA GLY A 244 -5.53 -14.64 2.98
C GLY A 244 -5.68 -15.76 4.02
N PRO A 245 -4.66 -16.59 4.29
CA PRO A 245 -4.71 -17.59 5.36
C PRO A 245 -4.68 -17.00 6.77
N LEU A 246 -4.26 -15.73 6.92
CA LEU A 246 -4.19 -15.02 8.21
C LEU A 246 -5.44 -14.17 8.47
N ALA A 247 -6.19 -13.86 7.42
CA ALA A 247 -7.49 -13.19 7.52
C ALA A 247 -8.57 -14.27 7.50
N GLU A 248 -9.03 -14.74 8.67
CA GLU A 248 -10.32 -15.43 8.72
C GLU A 248 -11.36 -14.55 7.99
N PRO A 249 -12.20 -15.14 7.14
CA PRO A 249 -13.19 -14.38 6.39
C PRO A 249 -14.03 -13.57 7.38
N VAL A 250 -14.10 -12.26 7.19
CA VAL A 250 -15.02 -11.39 7.92
C VAL A 250 -16.40 -12.00 7.75
N PRO A 251 -17.11 -12.38 8.82
CA PRO A 251 -18.45 -12.94 8.71
C PRO A 251 -19.31 -12.07 7.80
N ALA A 252 -20.05 -12.68 6.87
CA ALA A 252 -20.84 -11.97 5.86
C ALA A 252 -21.84 -10.97 6.47
N GLU A 253 -22.22 -11.17 7.72
CA GLU A 253 -23.08 -10.29 8.51
C GLU A 253 -22.43 -8.92 8.82
N LEU A 254 -21.09 -8.86 9.00
CA LEU A 254 -20.36 -7.62 9.23
C LEU A 254 -20.08 -6.86 7.93
N ALA A 255 -19.94 -7.55 6.82
CA ALA A 255 -19.79 -6.93 5.50
C ALA A 255 -21.09 -6.22 5.05
N ALA A 256 -22.24 -6.75 5.42
CA ALA A 256 -23.55 -6.16 5.14
C ALA A 256 -23.82 -4.89 5.97
N ALA A 257 -23.29 -4.80 7.18
CA ALA A 257 -23.47 -3.63 8.06
C ALA A 257 -22.66 -2.40 7.61
N ALA A 258 -21.57 -2.59 6.86
CA ALA A 258 -20.72 -1.50 6.36
C ALA A 258 -21.28 -0.82 5.08
N THR A 259 -22.37 -1.34 4.50
CA THR A 259 -22.97 -0.80 3.26
C THR A 259 -24.13 0.17 3.55
N PHE A 260 -24.45 0.42 4.81
CA PHE A 260 -25.53 1.32 5.24
C PHE A 260 -24.99 2.51 6.07
N THR A 261 -24.06 3.28 5.50
CA THR A 261 -23.79 4.65 6.03
C THR A 261 -23.43 5.56 4.88
#